data_4bd4b6441fcbb732d85e4c15386df050
#
_entry.id   4bd4b6441fcbb732d85e4c15386df050
#
_cell.length_a   1.000
_cell.length_b   1.000
_cell.length_c   1.000
_cell.angle_alpha   90.00
_cell.angle_beta   90.00
_cell.angle_gamma   90.00
#
_symmetry.space_group_name_H-M   'P 1'
#
loop_
_entity.id
_entity.type
_entity.pdbx_description
1 polymer ?
#
loop_
_entity_poly.entity_id
_entity_poly.type
_entity_poly.pdbx_seq_one_letter_code
_entity_poly.pdbx_strand_id
1 'polypeptide(L)'
;MHSNSRLLGNSLEGMNLYKKNSESWQEGMAKSITFIVTKDCQLVCKYCYLVGKNAKERMSWDVAKAAIDYILSHESDFKEESVTWDFIGGEPFLEIDLIDKICDYLKEEMFRLNHHWFNNYRFAFSTNGINYNSEKVQNFIKKNYTHLSIGLTIDGTEKKHDLNRIWKPTGDDLKKWKLDYLLGNLAQIKVVYSKIRYGLKSFRILQPK
;
A
#
# COMPACT_ATOMS: atom_id res chain seq x y z
N MET A 1 3.04 22.09 40.03
CA MET A 1 2.09 21.08 39.53
C MET A 1 1.34 21.62 38.31
N HIS A 2 2.01 21.79 37.14
CA HIS A 2 1.36 22.35 35.92
C HIS A 2 1.84 21.72 34.62
N SER A 3 2.20 20.45 34.63
CA SER A 3 2.75 19.80 33.41
C SER A 3 1.89 18.67 32.79
N ASN A 4 0.81 18.22 33.43
CA ASN A 4 0.05 17.06 32.94
C ASN A 4 -1.21 17.37 32.10
N SER A 5 -1.69 18.63 32.10
CA SER A 5 -2.90 18.98 31.35
C SER A 5 -2.68 19.15 29.82
N ARG A 6 -1.45 19.52 29.41
CA ARG A 6 -1.12 19.65 27.97
C ARG A 6 -0.98 18.32 27.24
N LEU A 7 -0.50 17.28 27.93
CA LEU A 7 -0.34 15.94 27.30
C LEU A 7 -1.68 15.26 27.02
N LEU A 8 -2.67 15.47 27.88
CA LEU A 8 -4.04 14.93 27.68
C LEU A 8 -4.81 15.69 26.59
N GLY A 9 -4.61 17.02 26.46
CA GLY A 9 -5.19 17.80 25.37
C GLY A 9 -4.71 17.33 24.01
N ASN A 10 -3.41 17.14 23.83
CA ASN A 10 -2.82 16.69 22.57
C ASN A 10 -3.26 15.26 22.18
N SER A 11 -3.53 14.39 23.15
CA SER A 11 -4.02 13.03 22.86
C SER A 11 -5.48 13.02 22.38
N LEU A 12 -6.33 13.90 22.94
CA LEU A 12 -7.74 14.02 22.54
C LEU A 12 -7.89 14.72 21.18
N GLU A 13 -7.08 15.73 20.90
CA GLU A 13 -7.02 16.36 19.58
C GLU A 13 -6.49 15.38 18.53
N GLY A 14 -5.47 14.59 18.83
CA GLY A 14 -4.98 13.54 17.96
C GLY A 14 -6.03 12.45 17.68
N MET A 15 -6.81 12.06 18.68
CA MET A 15 -7.93 11.11 18.51
C MET A 15 -9.07 11.69 17.67
N ASN A 16 -9.39 12.97 17.81
CA ASN A 16 -10.41 13.63 17.00
C ASN A 16 -9.96 13.82 15.55
N LEU A 17 -8.70 14.16 15.31
CA LEU A 17 -8.10 14.21 13.99
C LEU A 17 -8.12 12.83 13.32
N TYR A 18 -7.78 11.78 14.06
CA TYR A 18 -7.83 10.40 13.55
C TYR A 18 -9.25 9.98 13.17
N LYS A 19 -10.25 10.34 13.98
CA LYS A 19 -11.67 10.06 13.69
C LYS A 19 -12.15 10.83 12.47
N LYS A 20 -11.83 12.12 12.36
CA LYS A 20 -12.15 12.95 11.20
C LYS A 20 -11.51 12.38 9.92
N ASN A 21 -10.25 11.97 9.98
CA ASN A 21 -9.54 11.38 8.86
C ASN A 21 -10.11 10.01 8.44
N SER A 22 -10.59 9.22 9.39
CA SER A 22 -11.25 7.95 9.06
C SER A 22 -12.57 8.16 8.34
N GLU A 23 -13.29 9.22 8.65
CA GLU A 23 -14.55 9.59 7.98
C GLU A 23 -14.29 10.11 6.57
N SER A 24 -13.29 10.97 6.36
CA SER A 24 -12.91 11.47 5.02
C SER A 24 -12.44 10.33 4.08
N TRP A 25 -11.75 9.32 4.62
CA TRP A 25 -11.36 8.14 3.85
C TRP A 25 -12.55 7.28 3.39
N GLN A 26 -13.65 7.27 4.15
CA GLN A 26 -14.86 6.52 3.80
C GLN A 26 -15.66 7.20 2.71
N GLU A 27 -15.63 8.52 2.62
CA GLU A 27 -16.39 9.34 1.68
C GLU A 27 -15.72 9.56 0.33
N GLY A 28 -14.50 9.02 0.11
CA GLY A 28 -13.79 9.12 -1.17
C GLY A 28 -13.23 10.51 -1.49
N MET A 29 -13.06 11.36 -0.48
CA MET A 29 -12.55 12.74 -0.62
C MET A 29 -11.02 12.83 -0.63
N ALA A 30 -10.32 11.70 -0.62
CA ALA A 30 -8.85 11.69 -0.67
C ALA A 30 -8.35 11.77 -2.12
N LYS A 31 -7.31 12.58 -2.34
CA LYS A 31 -6.55 12.52 -3.59
C LYS A 31 -5.85 11.17 -3.70
N SER A 32 -5.98 10.48 -4.82
CA SER A 32 -5.20 9.29 -5.10
C SER A 32 -4.06 9.63 -6.05
N ILE A 33 -2.83 9.35 -5.62
CA ILE A 33 -1.61 9.50 -6.40
C ILE A 33 -0.94 8.14 -6.51
N THR A 34 -0.78 7.64 -7.73
CA THR A 34 -0.34 6.28 -7.98
C THR A 34 1.09 6.24 -8.51
N PHE A 35 1.96 5.49 -7.83
CA PHE A 35 3.31 5.16 -8.29
C PHE A 35 3.32 3.74 -8.89
N ILE A 36 3.67 3.64 -10.17
CA ILE A 36 3.94 2.35 -10.82
C ILE A 36 5.44 2.07 -10.66
N VAL A 37 5.79 1.40 -9.55
CA VAL A 37 7.21 1.23 -9.16
C VAL A 37 7.95 0.20 -9.99
N THR A 38 7.23 -0.76 -10.58
CA THR A 38 7.82 -1.79 -11.45
C THR A 38 6.77 -2.42 -12.36
N LYS A 39 7.19 -2.91 -13.53
CA LYS A 39 6.38 -3.79 -14.38
C LYS A 39 6.66 -5.27 -14.14
N ASP A 40 7.70 -5.61 -13.36
CA ASP A 40 8.02 -7.00 -13.03
C ASP A 40 7.06 -7.60 -11.99
N CYS A 41 6.81 -8.89 -12.11
CA CYS A 41 5.93 -9.65 -11.22
C CYS A 41 6.36 -11.11 -11.22
N GLN A 42 6.20 -11.80 -10.09
CA GLN A 42 6.42 -13.24 -10.01
C GLN A 42 5.32 -14.04 -10.70
N LEU A 43 4.16 -13.40 -10.97
CA LEU A 43 2.98 -14.05 -11.56
C LEU A 43 2.71 -13.60 -13.00
N VAL A 44 2.10 -14.48 -13.79
CA VAL A 44 1.55 -14.22 -15.12
C VAL A 44 0.02 -14.42 -15.10
N CYS A 45 -0.68 -13.67 -14.26
CA CYS A 45 -2.13 -13.78 -14.12
C CYS A 45 -2.83 -13.59 -15.48
N LYS A 46 -3.83 -14.44 -15.78
CA LYS A 46 -4.54 -14.44 -17.08
C LYS A 46 -5.29 -13.14 -17.40
N TYR A 47 -5.74 -12.44 -16.35
CA TYR A 47 -6.56 -11.22 -16.45
C TYR A 47 -5.76 -9.94 -16.13
N CYS A 48 -4.44 -10.02 -16.07
CA CYS A 48 -3.64 -8.87 -15.71
C CYS A 48 -3.82 -7.73 -16.71
N TYR A 49 -4.20 -6.56 -16.21
CA TYR A 49 -4.43 -5.37 -17.03
C TYR A 49 -3.14 -4.66 -17.45
N LEU A 50 -2.02 -4.99 -16.82
CA LEU A 50 -0.77 -4.27 -17.03
C LEU A 50 -0.15 -4.62 -18.38
N VAL A 51 -0.13 -3.64 -19.29
CA VAL A 51 0.55 -3.77 -20.59
C VAL A 51 2.06 -3.81 -20.36
N GLY A 52 2.74 -4.75 -21.03
CA GLY A 52 4.18 -4.96 -20.85
C GLY A 52 4.56 -5.58 -19.50
N LYS A 53 3.62 -6.29 -18.87
CA LYS A 53 3.85 -7.06 -17.65
C LYS A 53 5.07 -7.95 -17.78
N ASN A 54 5.79 -8.09 -16.67
CA ASN A 54 7.06 -8.84 -16.56
C ASN A 54 8.24 -8.23 -17.31
N ALA A 55 8.10 -7.02 -17.86
CA ALA A 55 9.27 -6.24 -18.28
C ALA A 55 10.08 -5.84 -17.03
N LYS A 56 11.41 -5.78 -17.19
CA LYS A 56 12.33 -5.41 -16.09
C LYS A 56 12.39 -3.90 -15.83
N GLU A 57 11.39 -3.16 -16.31
CA GLU A 57 11.30 -1.73 -16.08
C GLU A 57 10.96 -1.42 -14.62
N ARG A 58 11.73 -0.54 -14.04
CA ARG A 58 11.62 -0.08 -12.65
C ARG A 58 11.66 1.43 -12.59
N MET A 59 10.90 2.01 -11.69
CA MET A 59 11.00 3.43 -11.38
C MET A 59 12.36 3.72 -10.74
N SER A 60 13.04 4.75 -11.21
CA SER A 60 14.25 5.23 -10.54
C SER A 60 13.90 6.14 -9.37
N TRP A 61 14.81 6.26 -8.42
CA TRP A 61 14.69 7.23 -7.33
C TRP A 61 14.53 8.66 -7.84
N ASP A 62 15.28 9.05 -8.85
CA ASP A 62 15.25 10.42 -9.38
C ASP A 62 13.90 10.78 -9.99
N VAL A 63 13.27 9.83 -10.68
CA VAL A 63 11.89 9.99 -11.20
C VAL A 63 10.89 10.11 -10.06
N ALA A 64 10.97 9.23 -9.06
CA ALA A 64 10.09 9.27 -7.89
C ALA A 64 10.23 10.61 -7.14
N LYS A 65 11.48 11.02 -6.88
CA LYS A 65 11.79 12.28 -6.20
C LYS A 65 11.25 13.48 -6.96
N ALA A 66 11.53 13.57 -8.26
CA ALA A 66 11.06 14.69 -9.09
C ALA A 66 9.52 14.78 -9.11
N ALA A 67 8.83 13.65 -9.18
CA ALA A 67 7.37 13.62 -9.11
C ALA A 67 6.85 14.11 -7.75
N ILE A 68 7.46 13.69 -6.65
CA ILE A 68 7.10 14.13 -5.29
C ILE A 68 7.32 15.63 -5.13
N ASP A 69 8.50 16.11 -5.52
CA ASP A 69 8.85 17.53 -5.43
C ASP A 69 7.86 18.41 -6.23
N TYR A 70 7.49 17.94 -7.42
CA TYR A 70 6.49 18.63 -8.24
C TYR A 70 5.13 18.67 -7.56
N ILE A 71 4.63 17.52 -7.10
CA ILE A 71 3.30 17.40 -6.49
C ILE A 71 3.21 18.27 -5.22
N LEU A 72 4.20 18.17 -4.33
CA LEU A 72 4.18 18.90 -3.06
C LEU A 72 4.44 20.41 -3.22
N SER A 73 5.10 20.84 -4.31
CA SER A 73 5.29 22.27 -4.60
C SER A 73 4.10 22.93 -5.30
N HIS A 74 3.14 22.15 -5.83
CA HIS A 74 1.95 22.64 -6.52
C HIS A 74 0.68 22.41 -5.70
N GLU A 75 0.73 22.75 -4.41
CA GLU A 75 -0.37 22.53 -3.46
C GLU A 75 -1.71 23.12 -3.92
N SER A 76 -1.68 24.23 -4.67
CA SER A 76 -2.89 24.87 -5.21
C SER A 76 -3.67 23.99 -6.19
N ASP A 77 -3.01 23.00 -6.80
CA ASP A 77 -3.63 22.09 -7.77
C ASP A 77 -4.34 20.91 -7.06
N PHE A 78 -4.09 20.74 -5.76
CA PHE A 78 -4.60 19.66 -4.94
C PHE A 78 -5.38 20.19 -3.75
N LYS A 79 -6.72 20.22 -3.90
CA LYS A 79 -7.64 20.80 -2.89
C LYS A 79 -8.17 19.78 -1.90
N GLU A 80 -7.88 18.50 -2.11
CA GLU A 80 -8.34 17.42 -1.25
C GLU A 80 -7.66 17.50 0.12
N GLU A 81 -8.42 17.35 1.21
CA GLU A 81 -7.91 17.42 2.58
C GLU A 81 -6.96 16.27 2.95
N SER A 82 -6.97 15.18 2.17
CA SER A 82 -6.18 13.98 2.42
C SER A 82 -5.64 13.37 1.14
N VAL A 83 -4.60 12.54 1.26
CA VAL A 83 -3.96 11.88 0.13
C VAL A 83 -3.75 10.39 0.38
N THR A 84 -4.00 9.59 -0.65
CA THR A 84 -3.55 8.20 -0.74
C THR A 84 -2.39 8.10 -1.72
N TRP A 85 -1.22 7.76 -1.22
CA TRP A 85 -0.05 7.39 -2.01
C TRP A 85 -0.16 5.89 -2.32
N ASP A 86 -0.61 5.56 -3.52
CA ASP A 86 -0.91 4.20 -3.94
C ASP A 86 0.27 3.61 -4.72
N PHE A 87 0.80 2.49 -4.24
CA PHE A 87 1.91 1.78 -4.86
C PHE A 87 1.40 0.54 -5.58
N ILE A 88 1.54 0.56 -6.89
CA ILE A 88 1.15 -0.54 -7.77
C ILE A 88 2.28 -0.91 -8.72
N GLY A 89 2.00 -1.86 -9.60
CA GLY A 89 2.91 -2.29 -10.65
C GLY A 89 2.59 -3.72 -11.08
N GLY A 90 3.62 -4.45 -11.46
CA GLY A 90 3.53 -5.90 -11.55
C GLY A 90 3.32 -6.50 -10.15
N GLU A 91 4.33 -6.36 -9.29
CA GLU A 91 4.26 -6.63 -7.85
C GLU A 91 5.07 -5.58 -7.09
N PRO A 92 4.42 -4.65 -6.36
CA PRO A 92 5.13 -3.54 -5.72
C PRO A 92 6.14 -3.98 -4.66
N PHE A 93 5.91 -5.08 -3.94
CA PHE A 93 6.85 -5.55 -2.92
C PHE A 93 8.15 -6.14 -3.46
N LEU A 94 8.33 -6.23 -4.78
CA LEU A 94 9.64 -6.44 -5.39
C LEU A 94 10.57 -5.23 -5.24
N GLU A 95 9.99 -4.03 -5.09
CA GLU A 95 10.70 -2.76 -4.99
C GLU A 95 10.56 -2.13 -3.59
N ILE A 96 10.48 -2.95 -2.54
CA ILE A 96 10.19 -2.47 -1.18
C ILE A 96 11.24 -1.48 -0.67
N ASP A 97 12.52 -1.63 -1.07
CA ASP A 97 13.59 -0.72 -0.67
C ASP A 97 13.39 0.69 -1.29
N LEU A 98 12.96 0.76 -2.55
CA LEU A 98 12.61 2.02 -3.20
C LEU A 98 11.35 2.63 -2.57
N ILE A 99 10.33 1.82 -2.33
CA ILE A 99 9.08 2.25 -1.70
C ILE A 99 9.34 2.81 -0.31
N ASP A 100 10.16 2.15 0.51
CA ASP A 100 10.49 2.63 1.86
C ASP A 100 11.18 4.00 1.80
N LYS A 101 12.12 4.16 0.86
CA LYS A 101 12.78 5.44 0.61
C LYS A 101 11.80 6.53 0.16
N ILE A 102 10.85 6.21 -0.71
CA ILE A 102 9.79 7.14 -1.16
C ILE A 102 8.92 7.56 0.03
N CYS A 103 8.48 6.60 0.84
CA CYS A 103 7.62 6.87 2.00
C CYS A 103 8.31 7.76 3.05
N ASP A 104 9.61 7.54 3.29
CA ASP A 104 10.37 8.41 4.19
C ASP A 104 10.49 9.81 3.63
N TYR A 105 10.86 9.94 2.38
CA TYR A 105 10.99 11.23 1.71
C TYR A 105 9.67 12.01 1.67
N LEU A 106 8.55 11.33 1.40
CA LEU A 106 7.22 11.96 1.47
C LEU A 106 6.91 12.52 2.85
N LYS A 107 7.20 11.76 3.92
CA LYS A 107 6.98 12.22 5.30
C LYS A 107 7.86 13.42 5.64
N GLU A 108 9.14 13.36 5.27
CA GLU A 108 10.12 14.44 5.51
C GLU A 108 9.73 15.72 4.75
N GLU A 109 9.39 15.61 3.47
CA GLU A 109 9.03 16.77 2.66
C GLU A 109 7.68 17.38 3.05
N MET A 110 6.65 16.56 3.30
CA MET A 110 5.38 17.08 3.81
C MET A 110 5.55 17.80 5.15
N PHE A 111 6.41 17.29 6.04
CA PHE A 111 6.74 17.97 7.30
C PHE A 111 7.50 19.27 7.07
N ARG A 112 8.56 19.23 6.25
CA ARG A 112 9.42 20.39 5.95
C ARG A 112 8.63 21.54 5.33
N LEU A 113 7.69 21.23 4.45
CA LEU A 113 6.83 22.19 3.75
C LEU A 113 5.62 22.64 4.60
N ASN A 114 5.41 22.06 5.77
CA ASN A 114 4.17 22.21 6.56
C ASN A 114 2.92 21.95 5.69
N HIS A 115 3.02 20.93 4.81
CA HIS A 115 2.00 20.60 3.82
C HIS A 115 0.72 20.11 4.51
N HIS A 116 -0.45 20.51 4.03
CA HIS A 116 -1.74 20.17 4.65
C HIS A 116 -2.00 18.66 4.72
N TRP A 117 -1.38 17.85 3.85
CA TRP A 117 -1.48 16.39 3.89
C TRP A 117 -0.63 15.73 4.95
N PHE A 118 0.28 16.42 5.64
CA PHE A 118 1.21 15.80 6.59
C PHE A 118 0.51 14.96 7.68
N ASN A 119 -0.66 15.40 8.13
CA ASN A 119 -1.45 14.65 9.12
C ASN A 119 -2.55 13.77 8.49
N ASN A 120 -2.73 13.85 7.17
CA ASN A 120 -3.87 13.28 6.45
C ASN A 120 -3.44 12.45 5.24
N TYR A 121 -2.47 11.57 5.40
CA TYR A 121 -1.99 10.70 4.32
C TYR A 121 -2.14 9.23 4.64
N ARG A 122 -2.13 8.40 3.60
CA ARG A 122 -2.08 6.94 3.68
C ARG A 122 -1.24 6.37 2.55
N PHE A 123 -0.45 5.35 2.85
CA PHE A 123 0.21 4.51 1.87
C PHE A 123 -0.68 3.31 1.58
N ALA A 124 -1.00 3.09 0.30
CA ALA A 124 -1.84 2.00 -0.14
C ALA A 124 -1.07 1.05 -1.07
N PHE A 125 -1.42 -0.22 -1.02
CA PHE A 125 -0.78 -1.26 -1.81
C PHE A 125 -1.81 -2.24 -2.34
N SER A 126 -1.61 -2.69 -3.60
CA SER A 126 -2.26 -3.87 -4.14
C SER A 126 -1.20 -4.91 -4.47
N THR A 127 -1.18 -6.02 -3.73
CA THR A 127 -0.13 -7.05 -3.82
C THR A 127 -0.71 -8.45 -4.06
N ASN A 128 0.10 -9.31 -4.66
CA ASN A 128 -0.19 -10.74 -4.75
C ASN A 128 0.12 -11.50 -3.43
N GLY A 129 0.79 -10.86 -2.48
CA GLY A 129 1.10 -11.39 -1.15
C GLY A 129 2.31 -12.31 -1.05
N ILE A 130 3.00 -12.63 -2.17
CA ILE A 130 4.14 -13.56 -2.15
C ILE A 130 5.25 -13.09 -1.21
N ASN A 131 5.59 -11.81 -1.29
CA ASN A 131 6.67 -11.22 -0.49
C ASN A 131 6.20 -10.68 0.86
N TYR A 132 4.91 -10.85 1.21
CA TYR A 132 4.35 -10.25 2.42
C TYR A 132 5.14 -10.60 3.69
N ASN A 133 5.55 -11.87 3.86
CA ASN A 133 6.28 -12.33 5.05
C ASN A 133 7.79 -12.13 4.97
N SER A 134 8.31 -11.48 3.92
CA SER A 134 9.75 -11.18 3.90
C SER A 134 10.10 -10.17 5.00
N GLU A 135 11.30 -10.31 5.57
CA GLU A 135 11.78 -9.45 6.66
C GLU A 135 11.69 -7.96 6.30
N LYS A 136 12.09 -7.60 5.08
CA LYS A 136 12.03 -6.21 4.60
C LYS A 136 10.62 -5.66 4.58
N VAL A 137 9.65 -6.42 4.05
CA VAL A 137 8.25 -6.01 4.01
C VAL A 137 7.67 -5.90 5.41
N GLN A 138 7.97 -6.84 6.31
CA GLN A 138 7.50 -6.79 7.69
C GLN A 138 8.09 -5.61 8.46
N ASN A 139 9.36 -5.27 8.25
CA ASN A 139 9.98 -4.08 8.85
C ASN A 139 9.35 -2.78 8.33
N PHE A 140 9.10 -2.68 7.02
CA PHE A 140 8.36 -1.58 6.42
C PHE A 140 6.95 -1.43 7.01
N ILE A 141 6.22 -2.54 7.15
CA ILE A 141 4.87 -2.56 7.74
C ILE A 141 4.90 -2.06 9.18
N LYS A 142 5.81 -2.56 10.02
CA LYS A 142 5.97 -2.11 11.42
C LYS A 142 6.27 -0.62 11.52
N LYS A 143 7.11 -0.10 10.62
CA LYS A 143 7.49 1.31 10.58
C LYS A 143 6.33 2.24 10.22
N ASN A 144 5.41 1.80 9.34
CA ASN A 144 4.38 2.64 8.74
C ASN A 144 2.94 2.24 9.11
N TYR A 145 2.73 1.34 10.07
CA TYR A 145 1.45 0.65 10.30
C TYR A 145 0.24 1.58 10.50
N THR A 146 0.43 2.77 11.09
CA THR A 146 -0.64 3.74 11.36
C THR A 146 -1.20 4.39 10.10
N HIS A 147 -0.39 4.43 9.03
CA HIS A 147 -0.73 5.08 7.77
C HIS A 147 -0.78 4.09 6.59
N LEU A 148 -0.94 2.78 6.87
CA LEU A 148 -0.81 1.74 5.87
C LEU A 148 -2.15 1.06 5.55
N SER A 149 -2.36 0.79 4.26
CA SER A 149 -3.47 -0.03 3.75
C SER A 149 -2.92 -1.03 2.73
N ILE A 150 -3.02 -2.32 3.02
CA ILE A 150 -2.54 -3.37 2.12
C ILE A 150 -3.73 -4.19 1.63
N GLY A 151 -3.98 -4.15 0.33
CA GLY A 151 -4.94 -4.97 -0.37
C GLY A 151 -4.28 -6.25 -0.91
N LEU A 152 -4.74 -7.40 -0.45
CA LEU A 152 -4.38 -8.70 -0.98
C LEU A 152 -5.42 -9.17 -1.99
N THR A 153 -4.97 -9.62 -3.18
CA THR A 153 -5.90 -10.09 -4.21
C THR A 153 -6.03 -11.62 -4.13
N ILE A 154 -7.25 -12.09 -3.87
CA ILE A 154 -7.63 -13.50 -3.88
C ILE A 154 -8.79 -13.70 -4.85
N ASP A 155 -8.68 -14.66 -5.77
CA ASP A 155 -9.64 -14.87 -6.86
C ASP A 155 -10.81 -15.80 -6.47
N GLY A 156 -11.25 -15.74 -5.23
CA GLY A 156 -12.37 -16.53 -4.74
C GLY A 156 -11.96 -17.93 -4.26
N THR A 157 -12.40 -18.99 -4.95
CA THR A 157 -12.05 -20.37 -4.55
C THR A 157 -10.61 -20.71 -4.93
N GLU A 158 -10.00 -21.67 -4.22
CA GLU A 158 -8.65 -22.18 -4.52
C GLU A 158 -8.50 -22.54 -6.00
N LYS A 159 -9.44 -23.33 -6.55
CA LYS A 159 -9.43 -23.72 -7.95
C LYS A 159 -9.39 -22.53 -8.93
N LYS A 160 -10.14 -21.45 -8.65
CA LYS A 160 -10.15 -20.23 -9.49
C LYS A 160 -8.85 -19.46 -9.32
N HIS A 161 -8.38 -19.32 -8.08
CA HIS A 161 -7.14 -18.63 -7.80
C HIS A 161 -5.97 -19.28 -8.51
N ASP A 162 -5.78 -20.58 -8.33
CA ASP A 162 -4.67 -21.35 -8.90
C ASP A 162 -4.72 -21.45 -10.41
N LEU A 163 -5.95 -21.41 -11.00
CA LEU A 163 -6.13 -21.40 -12.45
C LEU A 163 -5.72 -20.06 -13.09
N ASN A 164 -5.92 -18.95 -12.38
CA ASN A 164 -5.75 -17.60 -12.92
C ASN A 164 -4.41 -16.99 -12.55
N ARG A 165 -3.88 -17.29 -11.36
CA ARG A 165 -2.62 -16.73 -10.82
C ARG A 165 -1.51 -17.73 -10.99
N ILE A 166 -0.88 -17.69 -12.15
CA ILE A 166 0.15 -18.62 -12.56
C ILE A 166 1.52 -18.02 -12.26
N TRP A 167 2.41 -18.81 -11.72
CA TRP A 167 3.81 -18.45 -11.51
C TRP A 167 4.49 -18.14 -12.85
N LYS A 168 5.31 -17.10 -12.88
CA LYS A 168 6.14 -16.81 -14.06
C LYS A 168 7.09 -17.98 -14.29
N PRO A 169 7.15 -18.55 -15.50
CA PRO A 169 8.07 -19.64 -15.80
C PRO A 169 9.51 -19.19 -15.58
N THR A 170 10.21 -19.86 -14.67
CA THR A 170 11.66 -19.69 -14.47
C THR A 170 12.28 -21.08 -14.68
N GLY A 171 12.81 -21.35 -15.88
CA GLY A 171 13.41 -22.65 -16.19
C GLY A 171 12.41 -23.82 -16.08
N ASP A 172 12.81 -24.93 -15.47
CA ASP A 172 12.08 -26.21 -15.50
C ASP A 172 10.90 -26.35 -14.52
N ASP A 173 10.59 -25.34 -13.70
CA ASP A 173 9.56 -25.44 -12.65
C ASP A 173 8.35 -24.53 -12.91
N LEU A 174 7.28 -25.08 -13.45
CA LEU A 174 5.93 -24.49 -13.44
C LEU A 174 5.31 -24.66 -12.04
N LYS A 175 5.86 -23.99 -11.03
CA LYS A 175 5.25 -23.97 -9.69
C LYS A 175 3.98 -23.12 -9.72
N LYS A 176 2.85 -23.72 -9.38
CA LYS A 176 1.60 -23.00 -9.21
C LYS A 176 1.63 -22.29 -7.86
N TRP A 177 1.36 -20.98 -7.88
CA TRP A 177 1.09 -20.25 -6.65
C TRP A 177 -0.22 -20.73 -6.06
N LYS A 178 -0.16 -21.44 -4.93
CA LYS A 178 -1.34 -22.03 -4.31
C LYS A 178 -1.91 -21.10 -3.25
N LEU A 179 -3.23 -21.00 -3.22
CA LEU A 179 -3.98 -20.24 -2.22
C LEU A 179 -3.66 -20.71 -0.79
N ASP A 180 -3.46 -22.01 -0.60
CA ASP A 180 -3.10 -22.58 0.72
C ASP A 180 -1.80 -22.01 1.28
N TYR A 181 -0.80 -21.77 0.44
CA TYR A 181 0.46 -21.14 0.87
C TYR A 181 0.21 -19.70 1.33
N LEU A 182 -0.63 -18.95 0.61
CA LEU A 182 -1.01 -17.59 0.98
C LEU A 182 -1.80 -17.58 2.29
N LEU A 183 -2.79 -18.46 2.43
CA LEU A 183 -3.62 -18.57 3.63
C LEU A 183 -2.84 -19.05 4.85
N GLY A 184 -1.90 -19.98 4.68
CA GLY A 184 -0.97 -20.40 5.74
C GLY A 184 -0.12 -19.25 6.27
N ASN A 185 0.34 -18.38 5.38
CA ASN A 185 1.08 -17.18 5.74
C ASN A 185 0.20 -16.10 6.39
N LEU A 186 -1.09 -16.05 6.03
CA LEU A 186 -2.06 -15.08 6.57
C LEU A 186 -2.71 -15.54 7.88
N ALA A 187 -2.62 -16.84 8.25
CA ALA A 187 -3.20 -17.37 9.49
C ALA A 187 -2.69 -16.67 10.76
N GLN A 188 -1.57 -15.98 10.68
CA GLN A 188 -1.01 -15.15 11.76
C GLN A 188 -1.52 -13.70 11.76
N ILE A 189 -2.42 -13.33 10.82
CA ILE A 189 -2.87 -11.96 10.62
C ILE A 189 -4.38 -11.88 10.81
N LYS A 190 -4.85 -10.96 11.67
CA LYS A 190 -6.29 -10.65 11.74
C LYS A 190 -6.73 -9.99 10.44
N VAL A 191 -7.43 -10.75 9.60
CA VAL A 191 -8.03 -10.24 8.35
C VAL A 191 -9.40 -9.65 8.65
N VAL A 192 -9.59 -8.37 8.39
CA VAL A 192 -10.90 -7.73 8.44
C VAL A 192 -11.49 -7.71 7.03
N TYR A 193 -12.63 -8.36 6.89
CA TYR A 193 -13.38 -8.39 5.63
C TYR A 193 -13.88 -6.99 5.28
N SER A 194 -13.49 -6.45 4.14
CA SER A 194 -14.18 -5.31 3.51
C SER A 194 -15.01 -5.80 2.33
N LYS A 195 -16.19 -5.19 2.17
CA LYS A 195 -17.26 -5.55 1.24
C LYS A 195 -16.80 -6.06 -0.14
N ILE A 196 -17.39 -7.19 -0.55
CA ILE A 196 -17.29 -7.79 -1.88
C ILE A 196 -17.97 -6.86 -2.91
N ARG A 197 -17.23 -6.40 -3.93
CA ARG A 197 -17.80 -5.95 -5.20
C ARG A 197 -17.20 -6.78 -6.33
N TYR A 198 -18.07 -7.39 -7.15
CA TYR A 198 -17.73 -8.05 -8.43
C TYR A 198 -16.83 -9.29 -8.37
N GLY A 199 -17.02 -10.19 -7.41
CA GLY A 199 -16.36 -11.52 -7.43
C GLY A 199 -14.85 -11.54 -7.14
N LEU A 200 -14.21 -10.39 -6.99
CA LEU A 200 -12.85 -10.23 -6.49
C LEU A 200 -12.92 -9.92 -5.00
N LYS A 201 -12.30 -10.75 -4.18
CA LYS A 201 -12.18 -10.50 -2.74
C LYS A 201 -10.89 -9.73 -2.49
N SER A 202 -10.99 -8.43 -2.18
CA SER A 202 -9.87 -7.69 -1.60
C SER A 202 -9.97 -7.74 -0.08
N PHE A 203 -8.87 -8.05 0.58
CA PHE A 203 -8.77 -8.09 2.03
C PHE A 203 -7.89 -6.91 2.46
N ARG A 204 -8.38 -6.10 3.41
CA ARG A 204 -7.52 -5.17 4.13
C ARG A 204 -6.97 -5.88 5.35
N ILE A 205 -5.67 -5.86 5.47
CA ILE A 205 -4.98 -6.37 6.65
C ILE A 205 -4.92 -5.22 7.65
N LEU A 206 -5.67 -5.37 8.76
CA LEU A 206 -5.49 -4.51 9.92
C LEU A 206 -4.61 -5.27 10.90
N GLN A 207 -3.51 -4.66 11.32
CA GLN A 207 -2.71 -5.22 12.40
C GLN A 207 -3.46 -5.13 13.73
N PRO A 208 -3.30 -6.10 14.63
CA PRO A 208 -3.89 -6.00 15.97
C PRO A 208 -3.29 -4.80 16.72
N LYS A 209 -4.18 -4.14 17.47
CA LYS A 209 -3.79 -3.12 18.46
C LYS A 209 -2.86 -3.72 19.49
#